data_2729bb24b8401bbef1d93e0de2edbb23
#
_entry.id   2729bb24b8401bbef1d93e0de2edbb23
#
_cell.length_a   1.000
_cell.length_b   1.000
_cell.length_c   1.000
_cell.angle_alpha   90.00
_cell.angle_beta   90.00
_cell.angle_gamma   90.00
#
_symmetry.space_group_name_H-M   'P 1'
#
loop_
_entity.id
_entity.type
_entity.pdbx_description
1 polymer ?
#
loop_
_entity_poly.entity_id
_entity_poly.type
_entity_poly.pdbx_seq_one_letter_code
_entity_poly.pdbx_strand_id
1 'polypeptide(L)'
;MAILVTVLWWRWNRGWEDLESDLRTNETVTQPQAQVPAEVMEKLVTHRVDPDYPAAARPSKLQGVIVLDLIVGRDGRVLEVHALNGPEILAQSATEALRWWRFEPYRVDGQPLVAETTVAVEFKP
;
A
#
# COMPACT_ATOMS: atom_id res chain seq x y z
N MET A 1 50.11 -19.58 5.70
CA MET A 1 49.37 -19.27 4.44
C MET A 1 47.87 -19.57 4.52
N ALA A 2 47.45 -20.65 5.20
CA ALA A 2 46.02 -20.95 5.35
C ALA A 2 45.24 -19.90 6.16
N ILE A 3 45.87 -19.19 7.07
CA ILE A 3 45.25 -18.19 7.93
C ILE A 3 44.88 -16.91 7.16
N LEU A 4 45.65 -16.52 6.15
CA LEU A 4 45.38 -15.32 5.32
C LEU A 4 44.16 -15.50 4.40
N VAL A 5 43.95 -16.72 3.91
CA VAL A 5 42.80 -17.03 3.06
C VAL A 5 41.48 -16.98 3.84
N THR A 6 41.49 -17.49 5.09
CA THR A 6 40.32 -17.49 5.94
C THR A 6 39.91 -16.07 6.38
N VAL A 7 40.87 -15.19 6.64
CA VAL A 7 40.62 -13.79 7.00
C VAL A 7 40.04 -13.02 5.81
N LEU A 8 40.55 -13.23 4.60
CA LEU A 8 40.03 -12.62 3.37
C LEU A 8 38.62 -13.12 3.06
N TRP A 9 38.36 -14.42 3.22
CA TRP A 9 37.04 -14.99 3.00
C TRP A 9 36.03 -14.46 4.01
N TRP A 10 36.43 -14.31 5.29
CA TRP A 10 35.61 -13.78 6.36
C TRP A 10 35.26 -12.29 6.14
N ARG A 11 36.23 -11.47 5.69
CA ARG A 11 35.99 -10.08 5.34
C ARG A 11 35.08 -9.93 4.12
N TRP A 12 35.22 -10.82 3.14
CA TRP A 12 34.36 -10.87 1.98
C TRP A 12 32.92 -11.22 2.36
N ASN A 13 32.75 -12.23 3.20
CA ASN A 13 31.42 -12.70 3.60
C ASN A 13 30.66 -11.66 4.43
N ARG A 14 31.34 -10.86 5.23
CA ARG A 14 30.71 -9.77 5.99
C ARG A 14 30.22 -8.63 5.10
N GLY A 15 30.90 -8.34 4.01
CA GLY A 15 30.50 -7.29 3.07
C GLY A 15 29.16 -7.59 2.37
N TRP A 16 28.86 -8.87 2.18
CA TRP A 16 27.59 -9.29 1.59
C TRP A 16 26.41 -9.15 2.56
N GLU A 17 26.61 -9.47 3.81
CA GLU A 17 25.57 -9.35 4.84
C GLU A 17 25.13 -7.89 5.02
N ASP A 18 26.07 -6.95 5.02
CA ASP A 18 25.77 -5.52 5.13
C ASP A 18 25.02 -5.01 3.90
N LEU A 19 25.36 -5.48 2.71
CA LEU A 19 24.66 -5.12 1.47
C LEU A 19 23.22 -5.66 1.42
N GLU A 20 23.00 -6.88 1.88
CA GLU A 20 21.65 -7.46 1.94
C GLU A 20 20.77 -6.73 2.95
N SER A 21 21.31 -6.33 4.10
CA SER A 21 20.55 -5.59 5.09
C SER A 21 20.18 -4.18 4.61
N ASP A 22 21.06 -3.49 3.87
CA ASP A 22 20.76 -2.20 3.28
C ASP A 22 19.70 -2.29 2.18
N LEU A 23 19.76 -3.32 1.35
CA LEU A 23 18.75 -3.59 0.32
C LEU A 23 17.39 -3.92 0.92
N ARG A 24 17.36 -4.69 2.00
CA ARG A 24 16.13 -5.01 2.73
C ARG A 24 15.52 -3.78 3.38
N THR A 25 16.32 -2.86 3.88
CA THR A 25 15.84 -1.64 4.51
C THR A 25 15.15 -0.72 3.50
N ASN A 26 15.62 -0.69 2.27
CA ASN A 26 14.98 0.09 1.21
C ASN A 26 13.70 -0.54 0.67
N GLU A 27 13.60 -1.87 0.67
CA GLU A 27 12.38 -2.57 0.25
C GLU A 27 11.27 -2.52 1.31
N THR A 28 11.63 -2.39 2.58
CA THR A 28 10.68 -2.42 3.68
C THR A 28 9.86 -1.15 3.85
N VAL A 29 10.19 -0.04 3.17
CA VAL A 29 9.46 1.23 3.29
C VAL A 29 8.07 1.15 2.69
N THR A 30 7.85 0.29 1.69
CA THR A 30 6.56 0.10 1.02
C THR A 30 5.85 -1.19 1.40
N GLN A 31 6.51 -2.09 2.15
CA GLN A 31 5.90 -3.33 2.58
C GLN A 31 4.97 -3.10 3.78
N PRO A 32 3.75 -3.68 3.75
CA PRO A 32 2.84 -3.53 4.87
C PRO A 32 3.39 -4.20 6.12
N GLN A 33 3.34 -3.49 7.25
CA GLN A 33 3.77 -3.97 8.55
C GLN A 33 2.61 -4.54 9.36
N ALA A 34 1.38 -4.15 9.01
CA ALA A 34 0.17 -4.62 9.66
C ALA A 34 -0.96 -4.72 8.64
N GLN A 35 -1.79 -5.77 8.79
CA GLN A 35 -3.06 -5.86 8.09
C GLN A 35 -4.14 -5.34 9.02
N VAL A 36 -4.89 -4.34 8.58
CA VAL A 36 -5.87 -3.64 9.39
C VAL A 36 -7.25 -3.82 8.77
N PRO A 37 -8.25 -4.23 9.55
CA PRO A 37 -9.61 -4.34 9.02
C PRO A 37 -10.12 -3.01 8.45
N ALA A 38 -10.92 -3.09 7.39
CA ALA A 38 -11.48 -1.90 6.74
C ALA A 38 -12.25 -1.02 7.71
N GLU A 39 -12.95 -1.61 8.66
CA GLU A 39 -13.72 -0.89 9.70
C GLU A 39 -12.85 0.01 10.56
N VAL A 40 -11.66 -0.44 10.90
CA VAL A 40 -10.71 0.33 11.72
C VAL A 40 -10.13 1.49 10.91
N MET A 41 -9.71 1.23 9.67
CA MET A 41 -9.13 2.27 8.81
C MET A 41 -10.16 3.31 8.38
N GLU A 42 -11.42 2.92 8.22
CA GLU A 42 -12.50 3.86 7.89
C GLU A 42 -12.63 4.96 8.94
N LYS A 43 -12.42 4.64 10.20
CA LYS A 43 -12.44 5.62 11.31
C LYS A 43 -11.24 6.56 11.28
N LEU A 44 -10.17 6.18 10.59
CA LEU A 44 -8.94 6.96 10.50
C LEU A 44 -8.89 7.87 9.28
N VAL A 45 -9.89 7.83 8.40
CA VAL A 45 -9.95 8.69 7.21
C VAL A 45 -10.07 10.14 7.63
N THR A 46 -9.10 10.97 7.25
CA THR A 46 -9.11 12.41 7.49
C THR A 46 -9.54 13.21 6.27
N HIS A 47 -9.24 12.69 5.08
CA HIS A 47 -9.62 13.31 3.83
C HIS A 47 -10.08 12.24 2.86
N ARG A 48 -11.29 12.41 2.35
CA ARG A 48 -11.94 11.47 1.44
C ARG A 48 -12.24 12.18 0.12
N VAL A 49 -11.91 11.53 -0.98
CA VAL A 49 -12.23 11.99 -2.32
C VAL A 49 -13.20 10.99 -2.95
N ASP A 50 -14.38 11.46 -3.34
CA ASP A 50 -15.34 10.59 -4.01
C ASP A 50 -14.93 10.36 -5.46
N PRO A 51 -14.91 9.11 -5.93
CA PRO A 51 -14.59 8.82 -7.33
C PRO A 51 -15.69 9.32 -8.25
N ASP A 52 -15.28 9.89 -9.39
CA ASP A 52 -16.21 10.31 -10.42
C ASP A 52 -16.72 9.12 -11.21
N TYR A 53 -18.02 9.15 -11.53
CA TYR A 53 -18.58 8.14 -12.43
C TYR A 53 -18.08 8.42 -13.85
N PRO A 54 -17.33 7.46 -14.48
CA PRO A 54 -16.74 7.71 -15.80
C PRO A 54 -17.80 7.94 -16.88
N ALA A 55 -17.60 8.95 -17.71
CA ALA A 55 -18.52 9.22 -18.82
C ALA A 55 -18.62 8.05 -19.79
N ALA A 56 -17.53 7.33 -20.00
CA ALA A 56 -17.49 6.15 -20.86
C ALA A 56 -18.31 4.97 -20.33
N ALA A 57 -18.60 4.94 -19.03
CA ALA A 57 -19.43 3.89 -18.41
C ALA A 57 -20.93 4.17 -18.49
N ARG A 58 -21.34 5.40 -18.79
CA ARG A 58 -22.76 5.81 -18.82
C ARG A 58 -23.61 5.07 -19.85
N PRO A 59 -23.15 4.87 -21.11
CA PRO A 59 -23.97 4.17 -22.11
C PRO A 59 -24.30 2.73 -21.69
N SER A 60 -23.39 2.06 -21.01
CA SER A 60 -23.56 0.68 -20.54
C SER A 60 -24.20 0.59 -19.16
N LYS A 61 -24.44 1.71 -18.49
CA LYS A 61 -24.98 1.79 -17.12
C LYS A 61 -24.26 0.85 -16.16
N LEU A 62 -22.92 0.83 -16.25
CA LEU A 62 -22.11 -0.01 -15.37
C LEU A 62 -22.31 0.41 -13.92
N GLN A 63 -22.52 -0.57 -13.07
CA GLN A 63 -22.69 -0.35 -11.64
C GLN A 63 -22.04 -1.50 -10.88
N GLY A 64 -21.73 -1.29 -9.63
CA GLY A 64 -21.18 -2.32 -8.79
C GLY A 64 -20.31 -1.77 -7.67
N VAL A 65 -19.78 -2.69 -6.88
CA VAL A 65 -18.87 -2.39 -5.78
C VAL A 65 -17.47 -2.82 -6.20
N ILE A 66 -16.55 -1.88 -6.19
CA ILE A 66 -15.14 -2.12 -6.46
C ILE A 66 -14.42 -2.24 -5.13
N VAL A 67 -13.77 -3.37 -4.90
CA VAL A 67 -12.94 -3.58 -3.72
C VAL A 67 -11.49 -3.32 -4.08
N LEU A 68 -10.83 -2.48 -3.31
CA LEU A 68 -9.46 -2.08 -3.56
C LEU A 68 -8.60 -2.39 -2.34
N ASP A 69 -7.40 -2.87 -2.61
CA ASP A 69 -6.38 -3.07 -1.60
C ASP A 69 -5.52 -1.81 -1.51
N LEU A 70 -5.34 -1.28 -0.30
CA LEU A 70 -4.60 -0.07 -0.04
C LEU A 70 -3.41 -0.35 0.86
N ILE A 71 -2.28 0.29 0.54
CA ILE A 71 -1.16 0.39 1.45
C ILE A 71 -1.04 1.85 1.88
N VAL A 72 -1.21 2.08 3.19
CA VAL A 72 -1.17 3.41 3.80
C VAL A 72 0.15 3.56 4.55
N GLY A 73 0.88 4.62 4.25
CA GLY A 73 2.17 4.89 4.86
C GLY A 73 2.08 5.34 6.31
N ARG A 74 3.22 5.45 6.95
CA ARG A 74 3.34 5.90 8.34
C ARG A 74 2.85 7.33 8.56
N ASP A 75 2.84 8.13 7.52
CA ASP A 75 2.34 9.50 7.52
C ASP A 75 0.85 9.61 7.16
N GLY A 76 0.18 8.49 6.91
CA GLY A 76 -1.22 8.46 6.53
C GLY A 76 -1.50 8.65 5.05
N ARG A 77 -0.47 8.76 4.23
CA ARG A 77 -0.64 8.86 2.77
C ARG A 77 -0.81 7.49 2.15
N VAL A 78 -1.63 7.43 1.10
CA VAL A 78 -1.81 6.20 0.33
C VAL A 78 -0.58 5.97 -0.56
N LEU A 79 0.12 4.88 -0.34
CA LEU A 79 1.33 4.52 -1.08
C LEU A 79 1.03 3.71 -2.32
N GLU A 80 0.10 2.74 -2.21
CA GLU A 80 -0.30 1.88 -3.31
C GLU A 80 -1.80 1.62 -3.26
N VAL A 81 -2.40 1.46 -4.45
CA VAL A 81 -3.80 1.11 -4.62
C VAL A 81 -3.88 0.02 -5.68
N HIS A 82 -4.56 -1.08 -5.35
CA HIS A 82 -4.82 -2.17 -6.30
C HIS A 82 -6.29 -2.53 -6.28
N ALA A 83 -6.95 -2.42 -7.44
CA ALA A 83 -8.32 -2.89 -7.58
C ALA A 83 -8.34 -4.41 -7.68
N LEU A 84 -9.16 -5.05 -6.86
CA LEU A 84 -9.24 -6.50 -6.78
C LEU A 84 -10.33 -7.09 -7.67
N ASN A 85 -11.31 -6.29 -8.08
CA ASN A 85 -12.45 -6.77 -8.88
C ASN A 85 -13.07 -5.63 -9.69
N GLY A 86 -14.00 -5.99 -10.54
CA GLY A 86 -14.88 -5.09 -11.27
C GLY A 86 -14.37 -4.66 -12.64
N PRO A 87 -15.21 -3.94 -13.40
CA PRO A 87 -14.82 -3.40 -14.70
C PRO A 87 -13.65 -2.45 -14.61
N GLU A 88 -12.71 -2.56 -15.54
CA GLU A 88 -11.49 -1.75 -15.55
C GLU A 88 -11.77 -0.24 -15.51
N ILE A 89 -12.79 0.19 -16.23
CA ILE A 89 -13.13 1.61 -16.30
C ILE A 89 -13.56 2.18 -14.95
N LEU A 90 -14.30 1.40 -14.15
CA LEU A 90 -14.67 1.78 -12.78
C LEU A 90 -13.49 1.65 -11.83
N ALA A 91 -12.69 0.62 -12.00
CA ALA A 91 -11.49 0.38 -11.19
C ALA A 91 -10.47 1.51 -11.33
N GLN A 92 -10.28 2.05 -12.53
CA GLN A 92 -9.40 3.19 -12.75
C GLN A 92 -9.89 4.44 -12.02
N SER A 93 -11.17 4.73 -12.10
CA SER A 93 -11.75 5.89 -11.42
C SER A 93 -11.61 5.78 -9.90
N ALA A 94 -11.88 4.61 -9.35
CA ALA A 94 -11.72 4.34 -7.93
C ALA A 94 -10.25 4.47 -7.49
N THR A 95 -9.34 3.92 -8.27
CA THR A 95 -7.90 3.97 -7.99
C THR A 95 -7.39 5.42 -7.94
N GLU A 96 -7.78 6.23 -8.90
CA GLU A 96 -7.38 7.65 -8.94
C GLU A 96 -7.90 8.42 -7.74
N ALA A 97 -9.15 8.21 -7.34
CA ALA A 97 -9.73 8.88 -6.19
C ALA A 97 -9.03 8.49 -4.90
N LEU A 98 -8.77 7.19 -4.70
CA LEU A 98 -8.17 6.68 -3.47
C LEU A 98 -6.71 7.11 -3.28
N ARG A 99 -6.00 7.42 -4.34
CA ARG A 99 -4.64 7.98 -4.23
C ARG A 99 -4.60 9.28 -3.46
N TRP A 100 -5.67 10.05 -3.47
CA TRP A 100 -5.76 11.34 -2.81
C TRP A 100 -6.36 11.28 -1.42
N TRP A 101 -6.79 10.09 -0.99
CA TRP A 101 -7.28 9.91 0.37
C TRP A 101 -6.14 10.09 1.36
N ARG A 102 -6.50 10.55 2.55
CA ARG A 102 -5.57 10.71 3.66
C ARG A 102 -6.16 10.06 4.91
N PHE A 103 -5.28 9.49 5.71
CA PHE A 103 -5.63 8.79 6.93
C PHE A 103 -4.81 9.34 8.09
N GLU A 104 -5.36 9.20 9.31
CA GLU A 104 -4.53 9.26 10.51
C GLU A 104 -3.59 8.06 10.49
N PRO A 105 -2.31 8.22 10.86
CA PRO A 105 -1.39 7.08 10.90
C PRO A 105 -1.91 5.97 11.82
N TYR A 106 -1.84 4.74 11.33
CA TYR A 106 -2.15 3.58 12.16
C TYR A 106 -0.99 3.34 13.12
N ARG A 107 -1.28 3.36 14.43
CA ARG A 107 -0.27 3.24 15.47
C ARG A 107 -0.54 2.03 16.34
N VAL A 108 0.55 1.33 16.70
CA VAL A 108 0.57 0.29 17.70
C VAL A 108 1.59 0.69 18.76
N ASP A 109 1.15 0.81 20.01
CA ASP A 109 2.01 1.26 21.12
C ASP A 109 2.67 2.62 20.85
N GLY A 110 1.96 3.54 20.18
CA GLY A 110 2.45 4.86 19.83
C GLY A 110 3.35 4.92 18.59
N GLN A 111 3.64 3.80 17.96
CA GLN A 111 4.50 3.71 16.78
C GLN A 111 3.65 3.66 15.50
N PRO A 112 3.87 4.58 14.55
CA PRO A 112 3.16 4.51 13.27
C PRO A 112 3.67 3.35 12.43
N LEU A 113 2.75 2.64 11.79
CA LEU A 113 3.07 1.48 10.95
C LEU A 113 2.52 1.68 9.54
N VAL A 114 3.17 1.04 8.58
CA VAL A 114 2.62 0.89 7.24
C VAL A 114 1.50 -0.14 7.30
N ALA A 115 0.29 0.28 6.97
CA ALA A 115 -0.90 -0.55 7.10
C ALA A 115 -1.44 -0.95 5.73
N GLU A 116 -1.85 -2.21 5.62
CA GLU A 116 -2.60 -2.72 4.48
C GLU A 116 -4.06 -2.88 4.88
N THR A 117 -4.96 -2.37 4.04
CA THR A 117 -6.40 -2.48 4.27
C THR A 117 -7.14 -2.60 2.95
N THR A 118 -8.43 -2.87 3.03
CA THR A 118 -9.33 -2.88 1.87
C THR A 118 -10.37 -1.80 2.01
N VAL A 119 -10.76 -1.23 0.86
CA VAL A 119 -11.84 -0.24 0.77
C VAL A 119 -12.80 -0.68 -0.32
N ALA A 120 -14.10 -0.60 -0.03
CA ALA A 120 -15.14 -0.87 -1.01
C ALA A 120 -15.76 0.45 -1.48
N VAL A 121 -15.82 0.64 -2.78
CA VAL A 121 -16.38 1.85 -3.41
C VAL A 121 -17.56 1.42 -4.28
N GLU A 122 -18.73 2.03 -4.04
CA GLU A 122 -19.93 1.76 -4.81
C GLU A 122 -20.08 2.76 -5.94
N PHE A 123 -20.32 2.25 -7.17
CA PHE A 123 -20.62 3.06 -8.34
C PHE A 123 -22.07 2.86 -8.77
N LYS A 124 -22.77 3.97 -8.93
CA LYS A 124 -24.15 4.00 -9.47
C LYS A 124 -24.21 5.02 -10.59
N PRO A 125 -24.91 4.67 -11.72
CA PRO A 125 -25.11 5.60 -12.82
C PRO A 125 -25.97 6.81 -12.43
#